data_f7247400cbc391c3a4d988630a61151a
#
_entry.id   f7247400cbc391c3a4d988630a61151a
#
_cell.length_a   1.000
_cell.length_b   1.000
_cell.length_c   1.000
_cell.angle_alpha   90.00
_cell.angle_beta   90.00
_cell.angle_gamma   90.00
#
_symmetry.space_group_name_H-M   'P 1'
#
loop_
_entity.id
_entity.type
_entity.pdbx_description
1 polymer ?
#
loop_
_entity_poly.entity_id
_entity_poly.type
_entity_poly.pdbx_seq_one_letter_code
_entity_poly.pdbx_strand_id
1 'polypeptide(L)'
;FYEMQYVSRNSVDLMSANLLLDGLGFTKKDGDGFRLNSRGKRISLKLVVCSESAVKVAAANAVAEMLGEVGIEVNVYSLSYSAYMVALQNYDYDIYVAEVEIGADMDISKLITPIAYQLEGIEYAGYGISNSENLYLTWLGFMAGTVTPSEFSVAFAEVMPYIPICYTKSCVVFSRDLPFSFSGTDFDMFYGIENWQLQ
;
A
#
# COMPACT_ATOMS: atom_id res chain seq x y z
N PHE A 1 -19.00 5.78 -7.21
CA PHE A 1 -17.80 5.59 -6.38
C PHE A 1 -16.82 6.77 -6.35
N TYR A 2 -17.12 7.90 -7.00
CA TYR A 2 -16.24 9.05 -7.01
C TYR A 2 -16.86 10.24 -6.26
N GLU A 3 -16.97 10.12 -4.95
CA GLU A 3 -17.12 11.32 -4.12
C GLU A 3 -15.74 11.78 -3.66
N MET A 4 -14.96 12.33 -4.59
CA MET A 4 -13.61 12.85 -4.34
C MET A 4 -13.53 13.97 -3.27
N GLN A 5 -14.66 14.50 -2.82
CA GLN A 5 -14.72 15.56 -1.82
C GLN A 5 -14.40 15.10 -0.40
N TYR A 6 -14.38 13.79 -0.14
CA TYR A 6 -14.10 13.22 1.19
C TYR A 6 -12.69 12.64 1.33
N VAL A 7 -11.89 12.66 0.28
CA VAL A 7 -10.51 12.19 0.36
C VAL A 7 -9.65 13.28 0.96
N SER A 8 -9.22 13.09 2.20
CA SER A 8 -8.14 13.87 2.79
C SER A 8 -6.89 13.67 1.93
N ARG A 9 -6.48 14.71 1.21
CA ARG A 9 -5.21 14.67 0.48
C ARG A 9 -4.10 14.90 1.49
N ASN A 10 -3.47 13.82 1.94
CA ASN A 10 -2.25 13.94 2.72
C ASN A 10 -1.18 14.52 1.81
N SER A 11 -0.74 15.73 2.09
CA SER A 11 0.45 16.33 1.50
C SER A 11 1.65 16.03 2.38
N VAL A 12 2.84 15.99 1.79
CA VAL A 12 4.09 15.91 2.56
C VAL A 12 4.19 17.15 3.45
N ASP A 13 4.20 16.94 4.76
CA ASP A 13 4.34 17.98 5.79
C ASP A 13 5.45 17.62 6.76
N LEU A 14 6.67 18.00 6.40
CA LEU A 14 7.86 17.74 7.20
C LEU A 14 7.81 18.45 8.56
N MET A 15 7.12 19.60 8.65
CA MET A 15 7.00 20.33 9.91
C MET A 15 6.14 19.54 10.89
N SER A 16 4.94 19.15 10.48
CA SER A 16 4.04 18.35 11.31
C SER A 16 4.65 17.01 11.68
N ALA A 17 5.33 16.33 10.73
CA ALA A 17 6.01 15.07 11.00
C ALA A 17 7.11 15.23 12.09
N ASN A 18 7.93 16.28 11.98
CA ASN A 18 8.95 16.57 13.00
C ASN A 18 8.32 16.88 14.36
N LEU A 19 7.24 17.69 14.42
CA LEU A 19 6.54 18.01 15.66
C LEU A 19 5.96 16.76 16.33
N LEU A 20 5.37 15.86 15.54
CA LEU A 20 4.85 14.58 16.06
C LEU A 20 5.96 13.71 16.64
N LEU A 21 7.08 13.58 15.94
CA LEU A 21 8.24 12.81 16.42
C LEU A 21 8.85 13.42 17.66
N ASP A 22 8.91 14.75 17.75
CA ASP A 22 9.36 15.46 18.93
C ASP A 22 8.40 15.27 20.10
N GLY A 23 7.09 15.32 19.87
CA GLY A 23 6.04 15.04 20.85
C GLY A 23 6.09 13.63 21.42
N LEU A 24 6.54 12.66 20.61
CA LEU A 24 6.78 11.27 21.02
C LEU A 24 8.11 11.09 21.79
N GLY A 25 8.89 12.16 21.96
CA GLY A 25 10.14 12.13 22.71
C GLY A 25 11.40 11.84 21.90
N PHE A 26 11.29 11.72 20.57
CA PHE A 26 12.45 11.48 19.69
C PHE A 26 13.15 12.80 19.28
N THR A 27 13.48 13.64 20.26
CA THR A 27 14.05 14.98 20.04
C THR A 27 15.55 14.98 19.80
N LYS A 28 16.26 13.95 20.28
CA LYS A 28 17.73 13.86 20.15
C LYS A 28 18.10 13.31 18.78
N LYS A 29 19.13 13.91 18.15
CA LYS A 29 19.71 13.45 16.88
C LYS A 29 21.20 13.16 17.06
N ASP A 30 21.73 12.24 16.25
CA ASP A 30 23.17 12.00 16.17
C ASP A 30 23.88 13.00 15.22
N GLY A 31 25.19 12.77 14.99
CA GLY A 31 26.02 13.63 14.14
C GLY A 31 25.61 13.63 12.65
N ASP A 32 24.89 12.60 12.21
CA ASP A 32 24.38 12.46 10.84
C ASP A 32 22.95 12.99 10.68
N GLY A 33 22.31 13.43 11.78
CA GLY A 33 20.95 13.97 11.79
C GLY A 33 19.85 12.95 12.04
N PHE A 34 20.17 11.69 12.29
CA PHE A 34 19.18 10.66 12.60
C PHE A 34 18.74 10.72 14.07
N ARG A 35 17.45 10.52 14.28
CA ARG A 35 16.82 10.54 15.61
C ARG A 35 17.25 9.35 16.46
N LEU A 36 17.42 9.62 17.74
CA LEU A 36 17.80 8.61 18.74
C LEU A 36 16.60 8.25 19.62
N ASN A 37 16.47 6.97 19.92
CA ASN A 37 15.49 6.47 20.89
C ASN A 37 15.94 6.79 22.33
N SER A 38 15.12 6.45 23.32
CA SER A 38 15.40 6.67 24.75
C SER A 38 16.70 6.00 25.25
N ARG A 39 17.21 5.00 24.54
CA ARG A 39 18.46 4.30 24.87
C ARG A 39 19.67 4.89 24.14
N GLY A 40 19.51 6.01 23.43
CA GLY A 40 20.57 6.65 22.65
C GLY A 40 20.96 5.90 21.37
N LYS A 41 20.14 4.96 20.91
CA LYS A 41 20.34 4.26 19.63
C LYS A 41 19.53 4.93 18.54
N ARG A 42 20.09 4.96 17.32
CA ARG A 42 19.41 5.45 16.12
C ARG A 42 18.11 4.70 15.89
N ILE A 43 17.05 5.45 15.52
CA ILE A 43 15.81 4.85 15.01
C ILE A 43 16.11 4.36 13.60
N SER A 44 16.16 3.05 13.42
CA SER A 44 16.51 2.41 12.17
C SER A 44 15.45 1.38 11.83
N LEU A 45 14.86 1.49 10.63
CA LEU A 45 13.80 0.62 10.13
C LEU A 45 14.32 -0.27 9.01
N LYS A 46 13.84 -1.50 8.96
CA LYS A 46 14.08 -2.46 7.91
C LYS A 46 12.96 -2.40 6.88
N LEU A 47 13.27 -1.96 5.66
CA LEU A 47 12.35 -1.96 4.54
C LEU A 47 12.71 -3.08 3.57
N VAL A 48 11.78 -4.00 3.31
CA VAL A 48 11.97 -5.09 2.34
C VAL A 48 11.18 -4.84 1.07
N VAL A 49 11.78 -5.17 -0.07
CA VAL A 49 11.17 -5.02 -1.40
C VAL A 49 11.62 -6.15 -2.31
N CYS A 50 10.73 -6.61 -3.20
CA CYS A 50 11.08 -7.60 -4.23
C CYS A 50 11.97 -6.95 -5.31
N SER A 51 13.15 -7.53 -5.55
CA SER A 51 14.15 -7.03 -6.51
C SER A 51 13.73 -7.16 -7.98
N GLU A 52 12.73 -7.99 -8.27
CA GLU A 52 12.28 -8.26 -9.64
C GLU A 52 11.48 -7.11 -10.24
N SER A 53 11.10 -6.11 -9.44
CA SER A 53 10.40 -4.91 -9.90
C SER A 53 11.25 -3.65 -9.64
N ALA A 54 11.85 -3.12 -10.71
CA ALA A 54 12.63 -1.89 -10.62
C ALA A 54 11.81 -0.70 -10.10
N VAL A 55 10.52 -0.65 -10.42
CA VAL A 55 9.59 0.41 -9.96
C VAL A 55 9.40 0.32 -8.45
N LYS A 56 9.18 -0.88 -7.91
CA LYS A 56 9.04 -1.08 -6.45
C LYS A 56 10.33 -0.75 -5.71
N VAL A 57 11.48 -1.13 -6.27
CA VAL A 57 12.80 -0.79 -5.70
C VAL A 57 13.02 0.72 -5.68
N ALA A 58 12.66 1.42 -6.78
CA ALA A 58 12.75 2.87 -6.82
C ALA A 58 11.82 3.54 -5.78
N ALA A 59 10.59 3.04 -5.63
CA ALA A 59 9.65 3.51 -4.61
C ALA A 59 10.18 3.29 -3.19
N ALA A 60 10.77 2.12 -2.91
CA ALA A 60 11.36 1.81 -1.61
C ALA A 60 12.51 2.78 -1.26
N ASN A 61 13.37 3.09 -2.22
CA ASN A 61 14.46 4.05 -2.03
C ASN A 61 13.92 5.47 -1.79
N ALA A 62 12.90 5.89 -2.54
CA ALA A 62 12.27 7.19 -2.34
C ALA A 62 11.63 7.31 -0.94
N VAL A 63 10.97 6.26 -0.44
CA VAL A 63 10.44 6.21 0.93
C VAL A 63 11.56 6.32 1.96
N ALA A 64 12.69 5.64 1.74
CA ALA A 64 13.84 5.72 2.63
C ALA A 64 14.43 7.14 2.68
N GLU A 65 14.55 7.82 1.54
CA GLU A 65 15.01 9.21 1.46
C GLU A 65 14.06 10.14 2.21
N MET A 66 12.74 10.05 1.98
CA MET A 66 11.75 10.89 2.65
C MET A 66 11.74 10.70 4.17
N LEU A 67 11.89 9.47 4.66
CA LEU A 67 11.99 9.20 6.10
C LEU A 67 13.32 9.71 6.68
N GLY A 68 14.39 9.71 5.90
CA GLY A 68 15.66 10.33 6.25
C GLY A 68 15.55 11.84 6.51
N GLU A 69 14.71 12.56 5.78
CA GLU A 69 14.48 14.01 5.96
C GLU A 69 13.91 14.35 7.36
N VAL A 70 13.17 13.43 7.95
CA VAL A 70 12.64 13.58 9.32
C VAL A 70 13.52 12.90 10.38
N GLY A 71 14.66 12.34 9.96
CA GLY A 71 15.68 11.74 10.85
C GLY A 71 15.41 10.29 11.20
N ILE A 72 14.68 9.55 10.39
CA ILE A 72 14.49 8.10 10.54
C ILE A 72 15.39 7.40 9.52
N GLU A 73 16.28 6.54 9.99
CA GLU A 73 17.12 5.71 9.12
C GLU A 73 16.28 4.56 8.56
N VAL A 74 16.37 4.32 7.25
CA VAL A 74 15.71 3.18 6.63
C VAL A 74 16.70 2.37 5.83
N ASN A 75 16.85 1.10 6.18
CA ASN A 75 17.69 0.15 5.47
C ASN A 75 16.85 -0.63 4.46
N VAL A 76 17.08 -0.39 3.17
CA VAL A 76 16.36 -1.05 2.09
C VAL A 76 17.02 -2.38 1.74
N TYR A 77 16.26 -3.46 1.86
CA TYR A 77 16.65 -4.81 1.48
C TYR A 77 15.91 -5.24 0.22
N SER A 78 16.61 -5.21 -0.90
CA SER A 78 16.10 -5.70 -2.18
C SER A 78 16.34 -7.20 -2.28
N LEU A 79 15.29 -8.00 -2.17
CA LEU A 79 15.33 -9.44 -2.04
C LEU A 79 14.79 -10.13 -3.31
N SER A 80 15.26 -11.33 -3.63
CA SER A 80 14.59 -12.17 -4.64
C SER A 80 13.15 -12.47 -4.19
N TYR A 81 12.26 -12.80 -5.13
CA TYR A 81 10.86 -13.08 -4.79
C TYR A 81 10.71 -14.12 -3.67
N SER A 82 11.45 -15.23 -3.74
CA SER A 82 11.40 -16.26 -2.71
C SER A 82 11.88 -15.78 -1.33
N ALA A 83 12.98 -15.01 -1.28
CA ALA A 83 13.49 -14.45 -0.03
C ALA A 83 12.55 -13.37 0.53
N TYR A 84 11.94 -12.56 -0.35
CA TYR A 84 10.95 -11.57 0.01
C TYR A 84 9.71 -12.22 0.66
N MET A 85 9.17 -13.30 0.05
CA MET A 85 8.04 -14.04 0.63
C MET A 85 8.37 -14.65 1.99
N VAL A 86 9.58 -15.21 2.16
CA VAL A 86 10.04 -15.72 3.45
C VAL A 86 10.14 -14.61 4.50
N ALA A 87 10.64 -13.42 4.12
CA ALA A 87 10.70 -12.28 5.02
C ALA A 87 9.29 -11.84 5.46
N LEU A 88 8.31 -11.79 4.55
CA LEU A 88 6.93 -11.46 4.88
C LEU A 88 6.30 -12.50 5.82
N GLN A 89 6.45 -13.79 5.53
CA GLN A 89 5.89 -14.87 6.34
C GLN A 89 6.46 -14.90 7.76
N ASN A 90 7.73 -14.50 7.92
CA ASN A 90 8.39 -14.47 9.22
C ASN A 90 8.27 -13.11 9.93
N TYR A 91 7.55 -12.14 9.35
CA TYR A 91 7.46 -10.76 9.85
C TYR A 91 8.84 -10.11 10.06
N ASP A 92 9.81 -10.47 9.20
CA ASP A 92 11.19 -9.96 9.28
C ASP A 92 11.33 -8.64 8.51
N TYR A 93 10.55 -7.65 8.89
CA TYR A 93 10.52 -6.29 8.35
C TYR A 93 9.85 -5.33 9.32
N ASP A 94 10.12 -4.02 9.17
CA ASP A 94 9.33 -2.95 9.74
C ASP A 94 8.39 -2.34 8.69
N ILE A 95 8.87 -2.28 7.44
CA ILE A 95 8.12 -1.78 6.28
C ILE A 95 8.34 -2.75 5.12
N TYR A 96 7.33 -2.93 4.28
CA TYR A 96 7.51 -3.60 2.99
C TYR A 96 6.75 -2.88 1.86
N VAL A 97 7.26 -3.01 0.64
CA VAL A 97 6.60 -2.49 -0.57
C VAL A 97 6.00 -3.65 -1.34
N ALA A 98 4.69 -3.61 -1.52
CA ALA A 98 3.92 -4.63 -2.23
C ALA A 98 3.09 -4.04 -3.36
N GLU A 99 2.53 -4.91 -4.17
CA GLU A 99 1.53 -4.61 -5.19
C GLU A 99 0.36 -5.55 -4.99
N VAL A 100 -0.84 -5.01 -5.11
CA VAL A 100 -2.08 -5.77 -4.96
C VAL A 100 -2.98 -5.46 -6.14
N GLU A 101 -3.50 -6.49 -6.76
CA GLU A 101 -4.55 -6.36 -7.75
C GLU A 101 -5.89 -6.18 -7.05
N ILE A 102 -6.57 -5.07 -7.37
CA ILE A 102 -7.91 -4.77 -6.90
C ILE A 102 -8.87 -5.08 -8.04
N GLY A 103 -9.84 -5.97 -7.80
CA GLY A 103 -10.83 -6.37 -8.79
C GLY A 103 -11.82 -5.25 -9.14
N ALA A 104 -12.69 -5.53 -10.13
CA ALA A 104 -13.73 -4.60 -10.58
C ALA A 104 -14.75 -4.23 -9.50
N ASP A 105 -14.93 -5.11 -8.52
CA ASP A 105 -15.76 -4.91 -7.34
C ASP A 105 -15.14 -3.97 -6.30
N MET A 106 -13.87 -3.56 -6.52
CA MET A 106 -13.10 -2.72 -5.60
C MET A 106 -12.98 -3.33 -4.19
N ASP A 107 -13.06 -4.65 -4.07
CA ASP A 107 -12.93 -5.34 -2.80
C ASP A 107 -11.49 -5.27 -2.26
N ILE A 108 -11.32 -4.59 -1.15
CA ILE A 108 -10.05 -4.45 -0.42
C ILE A 108 -10.00 -5.31 0.85
N SER A 109 -10.94 -6.23 1.03
CA SER A 109 -11.01 -7.09 2.22
C SER A 109 -9.69 -7.81 2.52
N LYS A 110 -8.99 -8.27 1.47
CA LYS A 110 -7.66 -8.91 1.58
C LYS A 110 -6.60 -8.03 2.25
N LEU A 111 -6.75 -6.70 2.17
CA LEU A 111 -5.81 -5.74 2.74
C LEU A 111 -6.12 -5.35 4.17
N ILE A 112 -7.38 -5.50 4.60
CA ILE A 112 -7.84 -4.97 5.90
C ILE A 112 -8.40 -6.04 6.83
N THR A 113 -8.54 -7.30 6.37
CA THR A 113 -9.03 -8.40 7.23
C THR A 113 -7.99 -8.72 8.30
N PRO A 114 -8.35 -8.61 9.60
CA PRO A 114 -7.46 -8.97 10.70
C PRO A 114 -7.03 -10.43 10.63
N ILE A 115 -5.82 -10.73 11.09
CA ILE A 115 -5.25 -12.10 11.07
C ILE A 115 -6.20 -13.11 11.73
N ALA A 116 -6.87 -12.70 12.81
CA ALA A 116 -7.82 -13.55 13.52
C ALA A 116 -9.03 -14.00 12.69
N TYR A 117 -9.36 -13.28 11.62
CA TYR A 117 -10.50 -13.57 10.73
C TYR A 117 -10.07 -14.14 9.37
N GLN A 118 -8.76 -14.31 9.14
CA GLN A 118 -8.27 -14.90 7.90
C GLN A 118 -8.59 -16.40 7.88
N LEU A 119 -9.16 -16.84 6.76
CA LEU A 119 -9.51 -18.24 6.57
C LEU A 119 -8.30 -19.03 6.06
N GLU A 120 -8.14 -20.25 6.58
CA GLU A 120 -7.09 -21.16 6.14
C GLU A 120 -7.27 -21.49 4.64
N GLY A 121 -6.18 -21.39 3.88
CA GLY A 121 -6.17 -21.66 2.43
C GLY A 121 -6.57 -20.47 1.55
N ILE A 122 -6.94 -19.31 2.12
CA ILE A 122 -7.14 -18.07 1.36
C ILE A 122 -5.86 -17.25 1.41
N GLU A 123 -5.35 -16.89 0.22
CA GLU A 123 -4.18 -16.03 0.11
C GLU A 123 -4.60 -14.57 0.34
N TYR A 124 -4.09 -13.97 1.41
CA TYR A 124 -4.28 -12.56 1.74
C TYR A 124 -3.08 -11.74 1.24
N ALA A 125 -3.36 -10.59 0.65
CA ALA A 125 -2.34 -9.77 0.00
C ALA A 125 -1.35 -9.09 0.95
N GLY A 126 -1.63 -9.07 2.25
CA GLY A 126 -0.78 -8.39 3.21
C GLY A 126 -0.55 -9.20 4.48
N TYR A 127 0.69 -9.33 4.86
CA TYR A 127 1.10 -9.93 6.12
C TYR A 127 1.14 -8.83 7.20
N GLY A 128 0.27 -8.94 8.20
CA GLY A 128 0.27 -8.03 9.35
C GLY A 128 -0.13 -6.59 9.07
N ILE A 129 -0.83 -6.33 7.96
CA ILE A 129 -1.22 -4.97 7.57
C ILE A 129 -2.13 -4.32 8.60
N SER A 130 -3.14 -5.04 9.09
CA SER A 130 -4.07 -4.49 10.07
C SER A 130 -4.58 -5.56 11.02
N ASN A 131 -4.67 -5.21 12.30
CA ASN A 131 -5.39 -5.98 13.31
C ASN A 131 -6.59 -5.17 13.85
N SER A 132 -7.03 -4.13 13.14
CA SER A 132 -8.16 -3.31 13.55
C SER A 132 -9.48 -3.98 13.21
N GLU A 133 -10.11 -4.59 14.21
CA GLU A 133 -11.46 -5.13 14.09
C GLU A 133 -12.46 -4.02 13.71
N ASN A 134 -12.31 -2.83 14.28
CA ASN A 134 -13.18 -1.69 13.98
C ASN A 134 -13.14 -1.30 12.50
N LEU A 135 -11.96 -1.21 11.90
CA LEU A 135 -11.82 -0.92 10.46
C LEU A 135 -12.48 -2.01 9.62
N TYR A 136 -12.28 -3.28 9.98
CA TYR A 136 -12.86 -4.41 9.26
C TYR A 136 -14.39 -4.40 9.32
N LEU A 137 -14.97 -4.18 10.50
CA LEU A 137 -16.42 -4.07 10.66
C LEU A 137 -17.00 -2.87 9.93
N THR A 138 -16.29 -1.74 9.94
CA THR A 138 -16.67 -0.55 9.15
C THR A 138 -16.64 -0.84 7.66
N TRP A 139 -15.66 -1.60 7.17
CA TRP A 139 -15.62 -2.07 5.78
C TRP A 139 -16.81 -2.97 5.44
N LEU A 140 -17.13 -3.94 6.27
CA LEU A 140 -18.30 -4.80 6.06
C LEU A 140 -19.60 -3.98 6.02
N GLY A 141 -19.74 -3.01 6.89
CA GLY A 141 -20.87 -2.07 6.89
C GLY A 141 -20.92 -1.22 5.61
N PHE A 142 -19.76 -0.78 5.11
CA PHE A 142 -19.66 -0.06 3.84
C PHE A 142 -20.11 -0.94 2.66
N MET A 143 -19.64 -2.18 2.58
CA MET A 143 -20.04 -3.14 1.55
C MET A 143 -21.53 -3.50 1.63
N ALA A 144 -22.11 -3.51 2.82
CA ALA A 144 -23.53 -3.72 3.05
C ALA A 144 -24.39 -2.45 2.82
N GLY A 145 -23.79 -1.29 2.56
CA GLY A 145 -24.48 -0.02 2.36
C GLY A 145 -25.00 0.63 3.64
N THR A 146 -24.57 0.18 4.81
CA THR A 146 -24.95 0.73 6.12
C THR A 146 -23.96 1.78 6.64
N VAL A 147 -22.77 1.83 6.09
CA VAL A 147 -21.72 2.82 6.37
C VAL A 147 -21.47 3.64 5.11
N THR A 148 -21.38 4.95 5.27
CA THR A 148 -21.11 5.87 4.16
C THR A 148 -19.63 5.84 3.74
N PRO A 149 -19.31 6.26 2.49
CA PRO A 149 -17.91 6.41 2.04
C PRO A 149 -17.09 7.32 2.95
N SER A 150 -17.71 8.38 3.49
CA SER A 150 -17.04 9.31 4.40
C SER A 150 -16.66 8.66 5.73
N GLU A 151 -17.57 7.91 6.35
CA GLU A 151 -17.30 7.19 7.60
C GLU A 151 -16.21 6.14 7.42
N PHE A 152 -16.25 5.39 6.32
CA PHE A 152 -15.19 4.44 6.00
C PHE A 152 -13.83 5.14 5.80
N SER A 153 -13.80 6.27 5.08
CA SER A 153 -12.58 7.04 4.84
C SER A 153 -11.95 7.56 6.14
N VAL A 154 -12.77 8.00 7.10
CA VAL A 154 -12.31 8.43 8.42
C VAL A 154 -11.69 7.25 9.19
N ALA A 155 -12.39 6.13 9.27
CA ALA A 155 -11.89 4.93 9.96
C ALA A 155 -10.59 4.40 9.32
N PHE A 156 -10.49 4.44 7.99
CA PHE A 156 -9.28 4.08 7.27
C PHE A 156 -8.11 5.01 7.59
N ALA A 157 -8.35 6.32 7.61
CA ALA A 157 -7.33 7.33 7.91
C ALA A 157 -6.82 7.24 9.36
N GLU A 158 -7.69 6.88 10.32
CA GLU A 158 -7.30 6.68 11.71
C GLU A 158 -6.38 5.47 11.90
N VAL A 159 -6.63 4.38 11.20
CA VAL A 159 -5.84 3.15 11.29
C VAL A 159 -4.63 3.18 10.36
N MET A 160 -4.80 3.75 9.16
CA MET A 160 -3.80 3.80 8.09
C MET A 160 -3.08 2.46 7.88
N PRO A 161 -3.81 1.36 7.55
CA PRO A 161 -3.24 0.01 7.50
C PRO A 161 -2.16 -0.13 6.43
N TYR A 162 -2.24 0.67 5.37
CA TYR A 162 -1.24 0.78 4.31
C TYR A 162 -1.26 2.18 3.69
N ILE A 163 -0.17 2.55 3.06
CA ILE A 163 -0.03 3.84 2.37
C ILE A 163 0.00 3.56 0.86
N PRO A 164 -1.05 3.93 0.11
CA PRO A 164 -1.04 3.77 -1.34
C PRO A 164 -0.03 4.73 -1.97
N ILE A 165 0.88 4.20 -2.79
CA ILE A 165 1.91 5.00 -3.47
C ILE A 165 1.41 5.45 -4.84
N CYS A 166 0.95 4.50 -5.66
CA CYS A 166 0.42 4.77 -7.01
C CYS A 166 -0.43 3.60 -7.50
N TYR A 167 -1.16 3.85 -8.57
CA TYR A 167 -1.80 2.81 -9.36
C TYR A 167 -0.96 2.55 -10.60
N THR A 168 -0.71 1.29 -10.91
CA THR A 168 -0.11 0.89 -12.19
C THR A 168 -1.18 0.85 -13.27
N LYS A 169 -0.83 1.31 -14.47
CA LYS A 169 -1.72 1.18 -15.63
C LYS A 169 -1.38 -0.09 -16.38
N SER A 170 -2.39 -0.87 -16.68
CA SER A 170 -2.28 -1.97 -17.64
C SER A 170 -2.30 -1.41 -19.07
N CYS A 171 -1.64 -2.09 -19.99
CA CYS A 171 -1.77 -1.81 -21.41
C CYS A 171 -2.02 -3.10 -22.17
N VAL A 172 -2.89 -3.02 -23.17
CA VAL A 172 -3.15 -4.10 -24.12
C VAL A 172 -2.50 -3.72 -25.44
N VAL A 173 -1.67 -4.61 -25.96
CA VAL A 173 -1.00 -4.42 -27.25
C VAL A 173 -1.62 -5.39 -28.25
N PHE A 174 -2.10 -4.85 -29.38
CA PHE A 174 -2.65 -5.65 -30.47
C PHE A 174 -2.15 -5.14 -31.82
N SER A 175 -2.24 -5.99 -32.85
CA SER A 175 -1.82 -5.64 -34.20
C SER A 175 -2.70 -4.51 -34.76
N ARG A 176 -2.07 -3.58 -35.50
CA ARG A 176 -2.79 -2.54 -36.26
C ARG A 176 -3.67 -3.08 -37.40
N ASP A 177 -3.38 -4.31 -37.81
CA ASP A 177 -4.09 -4.96 -38.92
C ASP A 177 -5.41 -5.59 -38.46
N LEU A 178 -5.73 -5.55 -37.17
CA LEU A 178 -7.01 -6.00 -36.65
C LEU A 178 -8.08 -4.93 -36.92
N PRO A 179 -9.14 -5.27 -37.65
CA PRO A 179 -10.11 -4.30 -38.19
C PRO A 179 -11.23 -3.96 -37.20
N PHE A 180 -10.99 -4.05 -35.91
CA PHE A 180 -11.99 -3.74 -34.89
C PHE A 180 -11.52 -2.64 -33.92
N SER A 181 -12.47 -1.93 -33.33
CA SER A 181 -12.19 -1.06 -32.20
C SER A 181 -12.16 -1.89 -30.92
N PHE A 182 -11.04 -1.82 -30.20
CA PHE A 182 -10.89 -2.45 -28.90
C PHE A 182 -11.82 -1.78 -27.88
N SER A 183 -12.68 -2.56 -27.26
CA SER A 183 -13.64 -2.10 -26.22
C SER A 183 -13.36 -2.67 -24.83
N GLY A 184 -12.24 -3.38 -24.66
CA GLY A 184 -11.85 -3.97 -23.38
C GLY A 184 -11.70 -2.94 -22.28
N THR A 185 -11.92 -3.38 -21.04
CA THR A 185 -11.74 -2.60 -19.83
C THR A 185 -10.49 -3.06 -19.08
N ASP A 186 -10.07 -2.33 -18.05
CA ASP A 186 -8.95 -2.73 -17.18
C ASP A 186 -9.23 -4.05 -16.44
N PHE A 187 -10.49 -4.45 -16.32
CA PHE A 187 -10.93 -5.66 -15.60
C PHE A 187 -11.32 -6.81 -16.52
N ASP A 188 -11.72 -6.50 -17.74
CA ASP A 188 -12.11 -7.48 -18.76
C ASP A 188 -11.58 -7.06 -20.12
N MET A 189 -10.47 -7.66 -20.50
CA MET A 189 -9.80 -7.42 -21.79
C MET A 189 -10.68 -7.87 -22.97
N PHE A 190 -11.57 -8.81 -22.76
CA PHE A 190 -12.46 -9.36 -23.79
C PHE A 190 -13.86 -8.78 -23.76
N TYR A 191 -14.09 -7.71 -22.98
CA TYR A 191 -15.38 -7.05 -22.96
C TYR A 191 -15.81 -6.61 -24.37
N GLY A 192 -16.99 -7.03 -24.79
CA GLY A 192 -17.51 -6.74 -26.11
C GLY A 192 -16.89 -7.58 -27.24
N ILE A 193 -16.23 -8.70 -26.94
CA ILE A 193 -15.62 -9.60 -27.95
C ILE A 193 -16.61 -10.10 -28.99
N GLU A 194 -17.89 -10.22 -28.63
CA GLU A 194 -18.97 -10.58 -29.52
C GLU A 194 -19.20 -9.57 -30.67
N ASN A 195 -18.73 -8.35 -30.48
CA ASN A 195 -18.80 -7.28 -31.48
C ASN A 195 -17.53 -7.18 -32.36
N TRP A 196 -16.51 -7.97 -32.07
CA TRP A 196 -15.27 -7.99 -32.84
C TRP A 196 -15.51 -8.72 -34.16
N GLN A 197 -15.48 -7.98 -35.25
CA GLN A 197 -15.60 -8.56 -36.59
C GLN A 197 -14.20 -8.73 -37.18
N LEU A 198 -13.82 -9.98 -37.42
CA LEU A 198 -12.66 -10.30 -38.25
C LEU A 198 -13.08 -10.10 -39.71
N GLN A 199 -12.44 -9.17 -40.41
CA GLN A 199 -12.61 -9.02 -41.87
C GLN A 199 -11.80 -10.06 -42.61
#